data_cae29353964e56aa571202e81af546ce
#
_entry.id   cae29353964e56aa571202e81af546ce
#
_cell.length_a   1.000
_cell.length_b   1.000
_cell.length_c   1.000
_cell.angle_alpha   90.00
_cell.angle_beta   90.00
_cell.angle_gamma   90.00
#
_symmetry.space_group_name_H-M   'P 1'
#
loop_
_entity.id
_entity.type
_entity.pdbx_description
1 polymer ?
#
loop_
_entity_poly.entity_id
_entity_poly.type
_entity_poly.pdbx_seq_one_letter_code
_entity_poly.pdbx_strand_id
1 'polypeptide(L)'
;MLVICLCFGGYLALPSNYYLRQALIHLYPKIDQYPIFENRVIKAENPQPWKLSDAYNKMHIDSAYLNDFDAHGTVAFVVIQDTAVVFEQYWEDYTQQTLSNSFSMAKSIVSLAVGCAIDDGFIQSPEQPVSDFFPEFNTFEGKK
;
A
#
# COMPACT_ATOMS: atom_id res chain seq x y z
N MET A 1 -8.94 -39.29 -12.15
CA MET A 1 -8.01 -38.33 -11.54
C MET A 1 -7.30 -37.43 -12.57
N LEU A 2 -6.64 -38.00 -13.58
CA LEU A 2 -5.90 -37.22 -14.60
C LEU A 2 -6.78 -36.20 -15.35
N VAL A 3 -7.96 -36.60 -15.79
CA VAL A 3 -8.92 -35.74 -16.53
C VAL A 3 -9.35 -34.52 -15.68
N ILE A 4 -9.61 -34.73 -14.39
CA ILE A 4 -9.99 -33.63 -13.45
C ILE A 4 -8.83 -32.65 -13.31
N CYS A 5 -7.59 -33.11 -13.18
CA CYS A 5 -6.41 -32.25 -13.11
C CYS A 5 -6.20 -31.46 -14.40
N LEU A 6 -6.43 -32.06 -15.57
CA LEU A 6 -6.32 -31.40 -16.86
C LEU A 6 -7.42 -30.33 -17.04
N CYS A 7 -8.66 -30.65 -16.65
CA CYS A 7 -9.77 -29.68 -16.70
C CYS A 7 -9.53 -28.50 -15.76
N PHE A 8 -9.05 -28.76 -14.54
CA PHE A 8 -8.73 -27.70 -13.58
C PHE A 8 -7.55 -26.84 -14.05
N GLY A 9 -6.50 -27.46 -14.59
CA GLY A 9 -5.38 -26.74 -15.20
C GLY A 9 -5.81 -25.86 -16.37
N GLY A 10 -6.66 -26.40 -17.26
CA GLY A 10 -7.24 -25.64 -18.36
C GLY A 10 -8.13 -24.46 -17.88
N TYR A 11 -8.93 -24.68 -16.84
CA TYR A 11 -9.73 -23.63 -16.22
C TYR A 11 -8.86 -22.51 -15.64
N LEU A 12 -7.79 -22.88 -14.94
CA LEU A 12 -6.85 -21.88 -14.39
C LEU A 12 -6.09 -21.12 -15.49
N ALA A 13 -5.89 -21.72 -16.67
CA ALA A 13 -5.18 -21.09 -17.78
C ALA A 13 -5.99 -19.99 -18.47
N LEU A 14 -7.32 -19.93 -18.28
CA LEU A 14 -8.16 -18.88 -18.85
C LEU A 14 -7.75 -17.50 -18.36
N PRO A 15 -7.70 -16.46 -19.23
CA PRO A 15 -7.36 -15.08 -18.84
C PRO A 15 -8.25 -14.53 -17.72
N SER A 16 -9.55 -14.86 -17.73
CA SER A 16 -10.52 -14.47 -16.69
C SER A 16 -10.15 -14.94 -15.28
N ASN A 17 -9.33 -15.99 -15.17
CA ASN A 17 -8.94 -16.60 -13.90
C ASN A 17 -7.54 -16.17 -13.43
N TYR A 18 -7.04 -15.05 -13.95
CA TYR A 18 -5.72 -14.51 -13.57
C TYR A 18 -5.56 -14.38 -12.06
N TYR A 19 -6.52 -13.74 -11.38
CA TYR A 19 -6.43 -13.52 -9.93
C TYR A 19 -6.48 -14.81 -9.12
N LEU A 20 -7.27 -15.80 -9.56
CA LEU A 20 -7.31 -17.11 -8.92
C LEU A 20 -5.95 -17.82 -9.05
N ARG A 21 -5.32 -17.76 -10.22
CA ARG A 21 -3.97 -18.27 -10.45
C ARG A 21 -2.95 -17.63 -9.50
N GLN A 22 -2.96 -16.29 -9.42
CA GLN A 22 -2.05 -15.56 -8.54
C GLN A 22 -2.27 -15.92 -7.06
N ALA A 23 -3.53 -16.03 -6.64
CA ALA A 23 -3.86 -16.44 -5.28
C ALA A 23 -3.35 -17.86 -4.94
N LEU A 24 -3.43 -18.80 -5.88
CA LEU A 24 -2.93 -20.17 -5.68
C LEU A 24 -1.40 -20.27 -5.70
N ILE A 25 -0.73 -19.42 -6.50
CA ILE A 25 0.73 -19.42 -6.62
C ILE A 25 1.38 -18.73 -5.42
N HIS A 26 0.85 -17.58 -5.04
CA HIS A 26 1.48 -16.72 -4.04
C HIS A 26 0.91 -16.88 -2.64
N LEU A 27 -0.29 -17.43 -2.48
CA LEU A 27 -1.03 -17.65 -1.23
C LEU A 27 -1.25 -16.35 -0.44
N TYR A 28 -0.16 -15.73 0.02
CA TYR A 28 -0.13 -14.42 0.67
C TYR A 28 0.82 -13.49 -0.08
N PRO A 29 0.35 -12.30 -0.50
CA PRO A 29 1.23 -11.32 -1.11
C PRO A 29 2.22 -10.79 -0.07
N LYS A 30 3.49 -10.64 -0.48
CA LYS A 30 4.56 -10.09 0.33
C LYS A 30 4.88 -8.65 -0.10
N ILE A 31 5.60 -7.92 0.74
CA ILE A 31 5.96 -6.52 0.47
C ILE A 31 6.85 -6.35 -0.76
N ASP A 32 7.67 -7.35 -1.08
CA ASP A 32 8.60 -7.39 -2.21
C ASP A 32 7.94 -7.83 -3.54
N GLN A 33 6.69 -8.28 -3.50
CA GLN A 33 5.98 -8.83 -4.65
C GLN A 33 5.20 -7.77 -5.46
N TYR A 34 5.44 -6.48 -5.26
CA TYR A 34 4.76 -5.44 -6.05
C TYR A 34 4.94 -5.61 -7.58
N PRO A 35 6.06 -6.15 -8.13
CA PRO A 35 6.23 -6.26 -9.57
C PRO A 35 5.32 -7.31 -10.23
N ILE A 36 4.72 -8.23 -9.46
CA ILE A 36 3.79 -9.22 -10.02
C ILE A 36 2.40 -8.64 -10.29
N PHE A 37 2.10 -7.46 -9.76
CA PHE A 37 0.85 -6.75 -9.96
C PHE A 37 0.98 -5.73 -11.10
N GLU A 38 -0.13 -5.44 -11.74
CA GLU A 38 -0.20 -4.34 -12.69
C GLU A 38 -0.12 -3.02 -11.94
N ASN A 39 0.94 -2.25 -12.18
CA ASN A 39 1.20 -1.01 -11.47
C ASN A 39 0.97 0.20 -12.36
N ARG A 40 0.44 1.27 -11.77
CA ARG A 40 0.38 2.60 -12.37
C ARG A 40 1.37 3.52 -11.66
N VAL A 41 2.17 4.23 -12.43
CA VAL A 41 3.12 5.20 -11.90
C VAL A 41 2.48 6.59 -11.94
N ILE A 42 2.28 7.17 -10.77
CA ILE A 42 1.87 8.58 -10.61
C ILE A 42 3.15 9.37 -10.40
N LYS A 43 3.48 10.23 -11.36
CA LYS A 43 4.65 11.10 -11.27
C LYS A 43 4.35 12.30 -10.38
N ALA A 44 5.28 12.64 -9.48
CA ALA A 44 5.22 13.90 -8.75
C ALA A 44 5.64 15.04 -9.70
N GLU A 45 4.74 15.98 -9.97
CA GLU A 45 5.05 17.15 -10.82
C GLU A 45 5.98 18.13 -10.09
N ASN A 46 5.74 18.34 -8.80
CA ASN A 46 6.52 19.24 -7.95
C ASN A 46 6.96 18.47 -6.68
N PRO A 47 8.00 17.63 -6.75
CA PRO A 47 8.45 16.87 -5.60
C PRO A 47 8.95 17.81 -4.50
N GLN A 48 8.49 17.57 -3.27
CA GLN A 48 8.93 18.28 -2.07
C GLN A 48 9.64 17.29 -1.13
N PRO A 49 10.93 17.03 -1.36
CA PRO A 49 11.67 16.10 -0.52
C PRO A 49 11.78 16.63 0.91
N TRP A 50 11.69 15.74 1.88
CA TRP A 50 11.93 16.06 3.28
C TRP A 50 13.37 16.54 3.47
N LYS A 51 13.54 17.60 4.26
CA LYS A 51 14.88 18.07 4.65
C LYS A 51 15.50 17.10 5.64
N LEU A 52 16.80 16.97 5.63
CA LEU A 52 17.51 16.28 6.70
C LEU A 52 17.71 17.24 7.87
N SER A 53 17.48 16.75 9.09
CA SER A 53 17.75 17.47 10.33
C SER A 53 19.26 17.60 10.56
N ASP A 54 19.71 18.63 11.28
CA ASP A 54 21.09 18.73 11.78
C ASP A 54 21.46 17.54 12.68
N ALA A 55 20.46 16.89 13.29
CA ALA A 55 20.60 15.70 14.10
C ALA A 55 20.42 14.39 13.35
N TYR A 56 20.37 14.44 12.00
CA TYR A 56 20.14 13.26 11.16
C TYR A 56 21.07 12.09 11.50
N ASN A 57 20.46 10.94 11.77
CA ASN A 57 21.10 9.67 12.13
C ASN A 57 22.12 9.75 13.31
N LYS A 58 21.99 10.76 14.16
CA LYS A 58 22.75 10.85 15.43
C LYS A 58 22.06 10.18 16.59
N MET A 59 20.79 9.82 16.44
CA MET A 59 20.01 9.10 17.46
C MET A 59 20.45 7.64 17.54
N HIS A 60 20.56 7.12 18.75
CA HIS A 60 20.77 5.70 18.99
C HIS A 60 19.43 5.03 19.27
N ILE A 61 19.15 3.93 18.57
CA ILE A 61 18.00 3.09 18.82
C ILE A 61 18.40 2.05 19.86
N ASP A 62 17.60 1.93 20.95
CA ASP A 62 17.80 0.90 21.95
C ASP A 62 17.72 -0.50 21.34
N SER A 63 18.57 -1.40 21.83
CA SER A 63 18.63 -2.78 21.33
C SER A 63 17.32 -3.55 21.50
N ALA A 64 16.47 -3.17 22.45
CA ALA A 64 15.15 -3.75 22.61
C ALA A 64 14.26 -3.48 21.38
N TYR A 65 14.28 -2.25 20.85
CA TYR A 65 13.55 -1.93 19.63
C TYR A 65 14.15 -2.59 18.39
N LEU A 66 15.48 -2.70 18.31
CA LEU A 66 16.13 -3.40 17.19
C LEU A 66 15.74 -4.88 17.15
N ASN A 67 15.65 -5.55 18.30
CA ASN A 67 15.18 -6.92 18.39
C ASN A 67 13.70 -7.05 17.97
N ASP A 68 12.87 -6.06 18.31
CA ASP A 68 11.47 -6.03 17.92
C ASP A 68 11.31 -5.80 16.42
N PHE A 69 12.12 -4.94 15.82
CA PHE A 69 12.16 -4.73 14.38
C PHE A 69 12.54 -6.00 13.62
N ASP A 70 13.56 -6.70 14.09
CA ASP A 70 13.99 -7.98 13.51
C ASP A 70 12.88 -9.04 13.62
N ALA A 71 12.26 -9.18 14.79
CA ALA A 71 11.16 -10.13 15.03
C ALA A 71 9.94 -9.88 14.10
N HIS A 72 9.72 -8.64 13.68
CA HIS A 72 8.62 -8.25 12.78
C HIS A 72 9.04 -8.17 11.30
N GLY A 73 10.29 -8.48 10.95
CA GLY A 73 10.80 -8.37 9.59
C GLY A 73 10.73 -6.95 9.05
N THR A 74 11.08 -5.97 9.90
CA THR A 74 11.09 -4.55 9.53
C THR A 74 12.21 -4.29 8.52
N VAL A 75 11.89 -3.72 7.38
CA VAL A 75 12.85 -3.43 6.30
C VAL A 75 13.19 -1.95 6.15
N ALA A 76 12.39 -1.07 6.77
CA ALA A 76 12.64 0.37 6.78
C ALA A 76 12.02 1.01 8.03
N PHE A 77 12.74 1.92 8.63
CA PHE A 77 12.27 2.73 9.75
C PHE A 77 12.72 4.18 9.57
N VAL A 78 11.77 5.11 9.57
CA VAL A 78 12.02 6.53 9.35
C VAL A 78 11.32 7.34 10.42
N VAL A 79 12.03 8.28 11.02
CA VAL A 79 11.49 9.24 11.98
C VAL A 79 11.56 10.64 11.39
N ILE A 80 10.40 11.30 11.36
CA ILE A 80 10.25 12.68 10.91
C ILE A 80 9.82 13.52 12.10
N GLN A 81 10.51 14.61 12.35
CA GLN A 81 10.19 15.59 13.38
C GLN A 81 10.33 17.00 12.79
N ASP A 82 9.35 17.86 13.06
CA ASP A 82 9.35 19.25 12.62
C ASP A 82 9.66 19.42 11.12
N THR A 83 9.01 18.60 10.29
CA THR A 83 9.16 18.57 8.83
C THR A 83 10.56 18.19 8.31
N ALA A 84 11.39 17.58 9.14
CA ALA A 84 12.71 17.07 8.77
C ALA A 84 12.89 15.60 9.16
N VAL A 85 13.65 14.86 8.35
CA VAL A 85 14.06 13.50 8.69
C VAL A 85 15.15 13.57 9.75
N VAL A 86 14.89 13.00 10.92
CA VAL A 86 15.88 12.94 12.03
C VAL A 86 16.57 11.59 12.10
N PHE A 87 15.92 10.54 11.63
CA PHE A 87 16.50 9.21 11.59
C PHE A 87 15.90 8.40 10.47
N GLU A 88 16.73 7.62 9.76
CA GLU A 88 16.29 6.58 8.85
C GLU A 88 17.28 5.42 8.85
N GLN A 89 16.74 4.21 8.80
CA GLN A 89 17.49 2.98 8.70
C GLN A 89 16.75 1.98 7.83
N TYR A 90 17.51 1.23 7.04
CA TYR A 90 17.03 0.20 6.14
C TYR A 90 17.74 -1.12 6.45
N TRP A 91 17.04 -2.23 6.28
CA TRP A 91 17.56 -3.57 6.49
C TRP A 91 17.43 -4.40 5.23
N GLU A 92 18.14 -5.50 5.20
CA GLU A 92 18.28 -6.35 4.02
C GLU A 92 18.78 -5.51 2.83
N ASP A 93 18.25 -5.69 1.65
CA ASP A 93 18.61 -4.93 0.44
C ASP A 93 17.71 -3.70 0.20
N TYR A 94 16.96 -3.25 1.22
CA TYR A 94 16.06 -2.10 1.11
C TYR A 94 16.82 -0.78 1.20
N THR A 95 16.34 0.18 0.47
CA THR A 95 16.86 1.55 0.41
C THR A 95 15.71 2.56 0.36
N GLN A 96 16.00 3.84 0.44
CA GLN A 96 15.03 4.92 0.25
C GLN A 96 14.26 4.82 -1.09
N GLN A 97 14.84 4.22 -2.11
CA GLN A 97 14.23 4.08 -3.44
C GLN A 97 13.52 2.75 -3.65
N THR A 98 13.61 1.83 -2.71
CA THR A 98 12.96 0.52 -2.84
C THR A 98 11.46 0.66 -2.80
N LEU A 99 10.79 0.11 -3.81
CA LEU A 99 9.34 0.07 -3.89
C LEU A 99 8.82 -1.21 -3.24
N SER A 100 7.72 -1.10 -2.54
CA SER A 100 7.07 -2.23 -1.87
C SER A 100 5.55 -2.10 -1.90
N ASN A 101 4.86 -3.22 -1.66
CA ASN A 101 3.43 -3.20 -1.48
C ASN A 101 3.06 -2.44 -0.19
N SER A 102 2.18 -1.46 -0.32
CA SER A 102 1.71 -0.65 0.82
C SER A 102 0.57 -1.31 1.60
N PHE A 103 -0.06 -2.35 1.04
CA PHE A 103 -1.24 -2.99 1.61
C PHE A 103 -2.28 -1.97 2.11
N SER A 104 -2.76 -2.15 3.34
CA SER A 104 -3.78 -1.28 3.93
C SER A 104 -3.32 0.16 4.20
N MET A 105 -2.03 0.46 4.17
CA MET A 105 -1.55 1.84 4.25
C MET A 105 -2.07 2.69 3.08
N ALA A 106 -2.35 2.08 1.92
CA ALA A 106 -3.01 2.75 0.80
C ALA A 106 -4.34 3.42 1.18
N LYS A 107 -5.07 2.89 2.18
CA LYS A 107 -6.32 3.48 2.66
C LYS A 107 -6.10 4.89 3.25
N SER A 108 -4.96 5.13 3.90
CA SER A 108 -4.61 6.45 4.41
C SER A 108 -4.41 7.45 3.26
N ILE A 109 -3.78 7.02 2.18
CA ILE A 109 -3.61 7.86 0.97
C ILE A 109 -4.96 8.17 0.33
N VAL A 110 -5.85 7.17 0.23
CA VAL A 110 -7.22 7.37 -0.28
C VAL A 110 -7.98 8.34 0.61
N SER A 111 -7.86 8.24 1.94
CA SER A 111 -8.49 9.17 2.88
C SER A 111 -8.01 10.61 2.68
N LEU A 112 -6.70 10.81 2.49
CA LEU A 112 -6.15 12.12 2.17
C LEU A 112 -6.68 12.67 0.84
N ALA A 113 -6.77 11.81 -0.19
CA ALA A 113 -7.33 12.21 -1.50
C ALA A 113 -8.80 12.61 -1.40
N VAL A 114 -9.59 11.93 -0.56
CA VAL A 114 -10.98 12.34 -0.25
C VAL A 114 -11.00 13.70 0.45
N GLY A 115 -10.08 13.94 1.41
CA GLY A 115 -9.94 15.26 2.06
C GLY A 115 -9.66 16.38 1.04
N CYS A 116 -8.73 16.17 0.11
CA CYS A 116 -8.46 17.12 -0.96
C CYS A 116 -9.70 17.36 -1.85
N ALA A 117 -10.46 16.30 -2.18
CA ALA A 117 -11.67 16.42 -2.97
C ALA A 117 -12.79 17.20 -2.25
N ILE A 118 -12.82 17.16 -0.91
CA ILE A 118 -13.72 17.99 -0.11
C ILE A 118 -13.26 19.46 -0.15
N ASP A 119 -11.99 19.72 0.04
CA ASP A 119 -11.41 21.08 -0.02
C ASP A 119 -11.62 21.72 -1.40
N ASP A 120 -11.50 20.96 -2.47
CA ASP A 120 -11.73 21.38 -3.85
C ASP A 120 -13.24 21.49 -4.21
N GLY A 121 -14.14 21.08 -3.33
CA GLY A 121 -15.60 21.14 -3.51
C GLY A 121 -16.18 20.05 -4.41
N PHE A 122 -15.44 19.03 -4.77
CA PHE A 122 -15.96 17.84 -5.51
C PHE A 122 -16.80 16.94 -4.62
N ILE A 123 -16.50 16.89 -3.33
CA ILE A 123 -17.27 16.20 -2.31
C ILE A 123 -17.73 17.23 -1.29
N GLN A 124 -19.01 17.21 -0.92
CA GLN A 124 -19.58 18.22 -0.04
C GLN A 124 -19.19 18.01 1.43
N SER A 125 -19.14 16.75 1.87
CA SER A 125 -18.74 16.37 3.24
C SER A 125 -18.45 14.89 3.32
N PRO A 126 -17.83 14.41 4.42
CA PRO A 126 -17.62 12.98 4.67
C PRO A 126 -18.93 12.17 4.75
N GLU A 127 -20.06 12.82 5.03
CA GLU A 127 -21.38 12.19 5.13
C GLU A 127 -22.07 12.07 3.77
N GLN A 128 -21.54 12.68 2.72
CA GLN A 128 -22.13 12.59 1.38
C GLN A 128 -22.18 11.12 0.92
N PRO A 129 -23.34 10.62 0.51
CA PRO A 129 -23.48 9.22 0.12
C PRO A 129 -22.65 8.91 -1.13
N VAL A 130 -22.02 7.73 -1.14
CA VAL A 130 -21.30 7.20 -2.31
C VAL A 130 -22.23 7.06 -3.53
N SER A 131 -23.51 6.82 -3.28
CA SER A 131 -24.56 6.70 -4.31
C SER A 131 -24.79 7.99 -5.12
N ASP A 132 -24.37 9.16 -4.61
CA ASP A 132 -24.45 10.41 -5.35
C ASP A 132 -23.46 10.42 -6.55
N PHE A 133 -22.37 9.66 -6.43
CA PHE A 133 -21.36 9.49 -7.47
C PHE A 133 -21.56 8.20 -8.28
N PHE A 134 -22.05 7.17 -7.63
CA PHE A 134 -22.23 5.84 -8.19
C PHE A 134 -23.66 5.37 -7.95
N PRO A 135 -24.63 5.74 -8.83
CA PRO A 135 -26.07 5.45 -8.65
C PRO A 135 -26.39 3.95 -8.47
N GLU A 136 -25.53 3.06 -8.96
CA GLU A 136 -25.66 1.61 -8.78
C GLU A 136 -25.68 1.18 -7.31
N PHE A 137 -25.09 1.97 -6.41
CA PHE A 137 -25.14 1.69 -4.96
C PHE A 137 -26.49 2.02 -4.31
N ASN A 138 -27.39 2.73 -4.99
CA ASN A 138 -28.75 2.96 -4.51
C ASN A 138 -29.59 1.69 -4.43
N THR A 139 -29.19 0.62 -5.14
CA THR A 139 -29.92 -0.65 -5.14
C THR A 139 -29.61 -1.56 -3.94
N PHE A 140 -28.63 -1.21 -3.15
CA PHE A 140 -28.35 -1.88 -1.89
C PHE A 140 -29.33 -1.39 -0.81
N GLU A 141 -30.57 -1.94 -0.81
CA GLU A 141 -31.51 -1.74 0.29
C GLU A 141 -30.87 -2.18 1.60
N GLY A 142 -30.54 -1.20 2.42
CA GLY A 142 -30.38 -1.39 3.85
C GLY A 142 -29.08 -2.01 4.29
N LYS A 143 -28.14 -1.16 4.66
CA LYS A 143 -27.61 -1.26 6.04
C LYS A 143 -27.14 0.14 6.43
N LYS A 144 -27.97 0.82 7.20
CA LYS A 144 -27.53 1.91 8.06
C LYS A 144 -26.52 1.38 9.07
#